data_67a5b9b3c1b9eaf6034a16b83bff7f25
#
_entry.id   67a5b9b3c1b9eaf6034a16b83bff7f25
#
_cell.length_a   1.000
_cell.length_b   1.000
_cell.length_c   1.000
_cell.angle_alpha   90.00
_cell.angle_beta   90.00
_cell.angle_gamma   90.00
#
_symmetry.space_group_name_H-M   'P 1'
#
loop_
_entity.id
_entity.type
_entity.pdbx_description
1 polymer ?
#
loop_
_entity_poly.entity_id
_entity_poly.type
_entity_poly.pdbx_seq_one_letter_code
_entity_poly.pdbx_strand_id
1 'polypeptide(L)' 'GTVELALDDDTDARFDIETGSGGRIRNRLTNDQPKVSKYSRDSMLRFVMGDGSGEVVISTASGRVVLDSSN' A
#
# COMPACT_ATOMS: atom_id res chain seq x y z
N GLY A 1 -12.86 4.29 6.79
CA GLY A 1 -12.75 4.93 5.49
C GLY A 1 -11.94 4.13 4.49
N THR A 2 -11.91 4.59 3.26
CA THR A 2 -11.17 3.95 2.19
C THR A 2 -10.21 4.96 1.58
N VAL A 3 -8.96 4.55 1.39
CA VAL A 3 -7.95 5.33 0.67
C VAL A 3 -7.72 4.65 -0.67
N GLU A 4 -7.95 5.37 -1.75
CA GLU A 4 -7.72 4.85 -3.10
C GLU A 4 -6.67 5.70 -3.79
N LEU A 5 -5.65 5.04 -4.35
CA LEU A 5 -4.60 5.68 -5.12
C LEU A 5 -4.53 5.06 -6.50
N ALA A 6 -4.57 5.89 -7.52
CA ALA A 6 -4.35 5.47 -8.91
C ALA A 6 -3.02 6.08 -9.38
N LEU A 7 -2.11 5.25 -9.81
CA LEU A 7 -0.75 5.65 -10.16
C LEU A 7 -0.36 5.14 -11.54
N ASP A 8 0.49 5.88 -12.23
CA ASP A 8 1.01 5.46 -13.51
C ASP A 8 2.03 4.33 -13.33
N ASP A 9 2.16 3.47 -14.34
CA ASP A 9 3.09 2.35 -14.30
C ASP A 9 4.55 2.81 -14.23
N ASP A 10 4.85 4.01 -14.71
CA ASP A 10 6.21 4.56 -14.69
C ASP A 10 6.48 5.46 -13.48
N THR A 11 5.66 5.34 -12.44
CA THR A 11 5.89 6.05 -11.19
C THR A 11 7.16 5.55 -10.52
N ASP A 12 8.04 6.47 -10.12
CA ASP A 12 9.27 6.15 -9.38
C ASP A 12 9.06 6.53 -7.92
N ALA A 13 8.77 5.55 -7.08
CA ALA A 13 8.49 5.82 -5.68
C ALA A 13 8.67 4.58 -4.81
N ARG A 14 8.98 4.81 -3.54
CA ARG A 14 8.97 3.78 -2.52
C ARG A 14 7.67 3.89 -1.75
N PHE A 15 7.00 2.78 -1.58
CA PHE A 15 5.71 2.72 -0.91
C PHE A 15 5.85 2.07 0.45
N ASP A 16 5.28 2.71 1.47
CA ASP A 16 5.23 2.18 2.83
C ASP A 16 3.81 2.39 3.34
N ILE A 17 3.06 1.31 3.41
CA ILE A 17 1.63 1.36 3.72
C ILE A 17 1.37 0.51 4.93
N GLU A 18 0.69 1.08 5.93
CA GLU A 18 0.32 0.38 7.15
C GLU A 18 -1.14 0.63 7.47
N THR A 19 -1.81 -0.42 7.91
CA THR A 19 -3.17 -0.31 8.46
C THR A 19 -3.17 -0.93 9.84
N GLY A 20 -4.03 -0.40 10.72
CA GLY A 20 -4.24 -1.00 12.02
C GLY A 20 -5.09 -2.26 11.95
N SER A 21 -5.42 -2.79 13.12
CA SER A 21 -6.21 -4.01 13.24
C SER A 21 -7.54 -3.89 12.49
N GLY A 22 -7.83 -4.87 11.65
CA GLY A 22 -9.05 -4.90 10.84
C GLY A 22 -8.94 -4.18 9.51
N GLY A 23 -7.84 -3.47 9.26
CA GLY A 23 -7.63 -2.82 7.98
C GLY A 23 -7.22 -3.80 6.90
N ARG A 24 -7.36 -3.40 5.65
CA ARG A 24 -6.97 -4.23 4.50
C ARG A 24 -6.23 -3.39 3.47
N ILE A 25 -5.23 -4.01 2.86
CA ILE A 25 -4.47 -3.42 1.77
C ILE A 25 -4.69 -4.25 0.52
N ARG A 26 -5.11 -3.60 -0.55
CA ARG A 26 -5.27 -4.25 -1.85
C ARG A 26 -4.31 -3.61 -2.82
N ASN A 27 -3.34 -4.39 -3.29
CA ASN A 27 -2.34 -3.92 -4.23
C ASN A 27 -2.62 -4.49 -5.62
N ARG A 28 -3.01 -3.61 -6.54
CA ARG A 28 -3.23 -3.97 -7.95
C ARG A 28 -2.17 -3.38 -8.87
N LEU A 29 -1.16 -2.70 -8.29
CA LEU A 29 -0.07 -2.10 -9.06
C LEU A 29 1.05 -3.10 -9.34
N THR A 30 1.36 -3.94 -8.35
CA THR A 30 2.45 -4.90 -8.44
C THR A 30 1.98 -6.24 -7.91
N ASN A 31 2.86 -7.25 -7.95
CA ASN A 31 2.56 -8.58 -7.43
C ASN A 31 2.89 -8.72 -5.94
N ASP A 32 3.31 -7.64 -5.30
CA ASP A 32 3.64 -7.67 -3.88
C ASP A 32 2.39 -7.89 -3.03
N GLN A 33 2.51 -8.71 -2.01
CA GLN A 33 1.41 -9.05 -1.12
C GLN A 33 1.60 -8.38 0.24
N PRO A 34 0.52 -7.86 0.85
CA PRO A 34 0.64 -7.30 2.18
C PRO A 34 0.92 -8.40 3.20
N LYS A 35 1.66 -8.02 4.24
CA LYS A 35 1.95 -8.91 5.37
C LYS A 35 1.02 -8.55 6.52
N VAL A 36 0.47 -9.57 7.16
CA VAL A 36 -0.43 -9.40 8.29
C VAL A 36 0.26 -9.94 9.54
N SER A 37 0.32 -9.13 10.59
CA SER A 37 0.87 -9.57 11.87
C SER A 37 -0.05 -10.58 12.53
N LYS A 38 0.51 -11.69 13.02
CA LYS A 38 -0.27 -12.72 13.70
C LYS A 38 -0.79 -12.26 15.05
N TYR A 39 -0.13 -11.28 15.67
CA TYR A 39 -0.47 -10.85 17.02
C TYR A 39 -1.42 -9.67 17.04
N SER A 40 -1.15 -8.66 16.22
CA SER A 40 -1.93 -7.42 16.22
C SER A 40 -2.90 -7.33 15.06
N ARG A 41 -2.78 -8.20 14.08
CA ARG A 41 -3.58 -8.21 12.84
C ARG A 41 -3.43 -6.92 12.03
N ASP A 42 -2.35 -6.20 12.25
CA ASP A 42 -2.01 -5.05 11.43
C ASP A 42 -1.56 -5.53 10.05
N SER A 43 -1.91 -4.80 9.02
CA SER A 43 -1.45 -5.09 7.67
C SER A 43 -0.37 -4.10 7.26
N MET A 44 0.64 -4.58 6.56
CA MET A 44 1.77 -3.77 6.11
C MET A 44 2.14 -4.17 4.69
N LEU A 45 2.41 -3.18 3.85
CA LEU A 45 2.88 -3.41 2.50
C LEU A 45 4.00 -2.43 2.19
N ARG A 46 5.15 -2.96 1.77
CA ARG A 46 6.29 -2.17 1.35
C ARG A 46 6.79 -2.67 0.00
N PHE A 47 6.98 -1.75 -0.92
CA PHE A 47 7.55 -2.09 -2.22
C PHE A 47 8.11 -0.84 -2.88
N VAL A 48 8.89 -1.05 -3.93
CA VAL A 48 9.53 0.04 -4.68
C VAL A 48 9.12 -0.07 -6.13
N MET A 49 8.70 1.04 -6.72
CA MET A 49 8.44 1.15 -8.15
C MET A 49 9.51 2.03 -8.79
N GLY A 50 10.03 1.59 -9.93
CA GLY A 50 11.07 2.32 -10.64
C GLY A 50 12.35 2.42 -9.81
N ASP A 51 12.93 3.60 -9.74
CA ASP A 51 14.17 3.83 -8.98
C ASP A 51 13.94 4.19 -7.50
N GLY A 52 12.69 4.33 -7.09
CA GLY A 52 12.36 4.64 -5.71
C GLY A 52 12.70 6.07 -5.29
N SER A 53 12.80 7.00 -6.23
CA SER A 53 13.21 8.37 -5.93
C SER A 53 12.17 9.15 -5.12
N GLY A 54 10.89 8.82 -5.27
CA GLY A 54 9.83 9.40 -4.46
C GLY A 54 9.51 8.55 -3.24
N GLU A 55 8.65 9.05 -2.37
CA GLU A 55 8.22 8.32 -1.20
C GLU A 55 6.73 8.53 -0.97
N VAL A 56 6.01 7.42 -0.79
CA VAL A 56 4.59 7.44 -0.46
C VAL A 56 4.40 6.68 0.85
N VAL A 57 3.91 7.37 1.86
CA VAL A 57 3.65 6.78 3.17
C VAL A 57 2.17 6.93 3.48
N ILE A 58 1.52 5.80 3.77
CA ILE A 58 0.11 5.77 4.12
C ILE A 58 -0.03 5.02 5.44
N SER A 59 -0.70 5.63 6.39
CA SER A 59 -0.97 5.01 7.67
C SER A 59 -2.42 5.26 8.05
N THR A 60 -3.16 4.20 8.32
CA THR A 60 -4.54 4.30 8.76
C THR A 60 -4.74 3.46 10.02
N ALA A 61 -5.63 3.90 10.89
CA ALA A 61 -5.96 3.13 12.11
C ALA A 61 -6.80 1.91 11.75
N SER A 62 -7.77 2.09 10.90
CA SER A 62 -8.61 1.02 10.36
C SER A 62 -9.16 1.51 9.03
N GLY A 63 -9.46 0.58 8.13
CA GLY A 63 -9.99 0.95 6.84
C GLY A 63 -9.31 0.17 5.73
N ARG A 64 -9.63 0.54 4.50
CA ARG A 64 -9.11 -0.14 3.32
C ARG A 64 -8.19 0.79 2.55
N VAL A 65 -7.08 0.27 2.11
CA VAL A 65 -6.18 0.98 1.18
C VAL A 65 -6.17 0.21 -0.12
N VAL A 66 -6.47 0.89 -1.23
CA VAL A 66 -6.47 0.28 -2.55
C VAL A 66 -5.48 1.02 -3.43
N LEU A 67 -4.53 0.29 -3.99
CA LEU A 67 -3.57 0.80 -4.96
C LEU A 67 -3.92 0.23 -6.32
N ASP A 68 -4.07 1.09 -7.31
CA ASP A 68 -4.47 0.67 -8.65
C ASP A 68 -3.66 1.41 -9.69
N SER A 69 -3.69 0.89 -10.92
CA SER A 69 -3.05 1.54 -12.04
C SER A 69 -4.03 2.53 -12.67
N SER A 70 -3.53 3.71 -13.04
CA SER A 70 -4.33 4.72 -13.73
C SER A 70 -4.44 4.45 -15.24
N ASN A 71 -3.70 3.46 -15.73
CA ASN A 71 -3.71 3.10 -17.15
C ASN A 71 -4.74 2.04 -17.47
#